data_a79091cc0bbcf04fe89ac3233ba3b344
#
_entry.id   a79091cc0bbcf04fe89ac3233ba3b344
#
_cell.length_a   1.000
_cell.length_b   1.000
_cell.length_c   1.000
_cell.angle_alpha   90.00
_cell.angle_beta   90.00
_cell.angle_gamma   90.00
#
_symmetry.space_group_name_H-M   'P 1'
#
loop_
_entity.id
_entity.type
_entity.pdbx_description
1 polymer ?
#
loop_
_entity_poly.entity_id
_entity_poly.type
_entity_poly.pdbx_seq_one_letter_code
_entity_poly.pdbx_strand_id
1 'polypeptide(L)'
;DASTAHRTAKGWAYGMAELSKEHREAIKTSSRVANPGCHATGFITSVYPLVAQGIIPKDYPMTVFSLTGYSGGGKKMIAEYESPEKPQSYFAPRIYGLTLKHKHLPEMQKVCGLDYPPVFSPIVDDYYKGMAVTIQLQNRLLNGGPTAEDIYEKLAGWYDGQKLIKVHPFGYDGMIAAA
;
A
#
# COMPACT_ATOMS: atom_id res chain seq x y z
N ASP A 1 -10.52 9.36 -15.19
CA ASP A 1 -9.24 9.36 -15.88
C ASP A 1 -8.45 8.10 -15.51
N ALA A 2 -8.03 7.35 -16.51
CA ALA A 2 -7.21 6.16 -16.32
C ALA A 2 -5.74 6.48 -15.95
N SER A 3 -5.31 7.72 -16.10
CA SER A 3 -3.95 8.16 -15.77
C SER A 3 -3.73 8.25 -14.27
N THR A 4 -2.63 7.69 -13.79
CA THR A 4 -2.17 7.82 -12.40
C THR A 4 -1.00 8.78 -12.26
N ALA A 5 -0.59 9.44 -13.34
CA ALA A 5 0.57 10.34 -13.38
C ALA A 5 0.43 11.52 -12.40
N HIS A 6 -0.77 12.04 -12.19
CA HIS A 6 -1.05 13.14 -11.28
C HIS A 6 -0.74 12.83 -9.80
N ARG A 7 -0.69 11.55 -9.39
CA ARG A 7 -0.35 11.14 -8.02
C ARG A 7 1.08 11.50 -7.63
N THR A 8 1.95 11.69 -8.61
CA THR A 8 3.35 12.07 -8.43
C THR A 8 3.74 13.33 -9.19
N ALA A 9 2.76 14.04 -9.79
CA ALA A 9 3.00 15.23 -10.57
C ALA A 9 3.15 16.49 -9.70
N LYS A 10 3.98 17.42 -10.13
CA LYS A 10 4.14 18.72 -9.48
C LYS A 10 2.80 19.50 -9.51
N GLY A 11 2.47 20.14 -8.40
CA GLY A 11 1.24 20.95 -8.27
C GLY A 11 0.00 20.14 -7.87
N TRP A 12 0.15 18.87 -7.53
CA TRP A 12 -0.89 18.04 -6.93
C TRP A 12 -0.52 17.68 -5.50
N ALA A 13 -1.46 17.80 -4.56
CA ALA A 13 -1.31 17.23 -3.23
C ALA A 13 -1.61 15.71 -3.26
N TYR A 14 -0.80 14.92 -2.60
CA TYR A 14 -1.07 13.50 -2.44
C TYR A 14 -2.14 13.30 -1.37
N GLY A 15 -3.25 12.67 -1.73
CA GLY A 15 -4.49 12.61 -0.95
C GLY A 15 -4.48 11.61 0.20
N MET A 16 -3.43 11.59 1.02
CA MET A 16 -3.31 10.74 2.21
C MET A 16 -2.92 11.59 3.42
N ALA A 17 -3.95 12.11 4.10
CA ALA A 17 -3.79 13.06 5.21
C ALA A 17 -3.12 12.45 6.46
N GLU A 18 -3.15 11.12 6.58
CA GLU A 18 -2.63 10.37 7.72
C GLU A 18 -1.10 10.22 7.71
N LEU A 19 -0.45 10.45 6.55
CA LEU A 19 0.99 10.24 6.43
C LEU A 19 1.82 11.21 7.26
N SER A 20 1.44 12.50 7.25
CA SER A 20 2.12 13.51 8.05
C SER A 20 1.29 14.79 8.16
N LYS A 21 1.72 15.72 9.03
CA LYS A 21 1.12 17.06 9.14
C LYS A 21 1.22 17.84 7.84
N GLU A 22 2.34 17.71 7.13
CA GLU A 22 2.62 18.36 5.85
C GLU A 22 1.67 17.86 4.75
N HIS A 23 1.41 16.55 4.69
CA HIS A 23 0.43 15.97 3.75
C HIS A 23 -0.97 16.48 4.06
N ARG A 24 -1.36 16.52 5.32
CA ARG A 24 -2.66 17.05 5.75
C ARG A 24 -2.84 18.51 5.38
N GLU A 25 -1.82 19.33 5.60
CA GLU A 25 -1.87 20.76 5.26
C GLU A 25 -1.86 20.97 3.75
N ALA A 26 -1.06 20.22 3.01
CA ALA A 26 -1.06 20.27 1.55
C ALA A 26 -2.44 19.94 0.95
N ILE A 27 -3.17 18.99 1.52
CA ILE A 27 -4.55 18.67 1.10
C ILE A 27 -5.50 19.83 1.37
N LYS A 28 -5.40 20.50 2.52
CA LYS A 28 -6.27 21.64 2.88
C LYS A 28 -6.08 22.84 1.97
N THR A 29 -4.84 23.09 1.56
CA THR A 29 -4.45 24.32 0.83
C THR A 29 -4.37 24.14 -0.68
N SER A 30 -4.34 22.89 -1.18
CA SER A 30 -4.23 22.60 -2.61
C SER A 30 -5.59 22.65 -3.31
N SER A 31 -5.62 23.23 -4.51
CA SER A 31 -6.77 23.15 -5.42
C SER A 31 -6.86 21.80 -6.16
N ARG A 32 -5.82 20.95 -6.06
CA ARG A 32 -5.73 19.68 -6.78
C ARG A 32 -5.23 18.60 -5.84
N VAL A 33 -6.07 17.61 -5.56
CA VAL A 33 -5.74 16.48 -4.70
C VAL A 33 -5.83 15.18 -5.50
N ALA A 34 -4.77 14.41 -5.51
CA ALA A 34 -4.72 13.12 -6.20
C ALA A 34 -5.06 12.00 -5.22
N ASN A 35 -6.14 11.28 -5.48
CA ASN A 35 -6.52 10.13 -4.66
C ASN A 35 -5.52 8.98 -4.83
N PRO A 36 -5.03 8.37 -3.73
CA PRO A 36 -4.08 7.25 -3.76
C PRO A 36 -4.61 6.02 -4.48
N GLY A 37 -3.70 5.22 -5.04
CA GLY A 37 -4.01 3.88 -5.51
C GLY A 37 -4.21 2.91 -4.36
N CYS A 38 -5.11 1.94 -4.51
CA CYS A 38 -5.47 1.02 -3.42
C CYS A 38 -4.29 0.20 -2.88
N HIS A 39 -3.52 -0.48 -3.74
CA HIS A 39 -2.31 -1.20 -3.30
C HIS A 39 -1.23 -0.25 -2.76
N ALA A 40 -1.10 0.93 -3.38
CA ALA A 40 -0.16 1.93 -2.92
C ALA A 40 -0.51 2.45 -1.53
N THR A 41 -1.81 2.59 -1.20
CA THR A 41 -2.26 2.98 0.13
C THR A 41 -1.71 2.04 1.21
N GLY A 42 -1.94 0.73 1.08
CA GLY A 42 -1.46 -0.24 2.06
C GLY A 42 0.07 -0.28 2.16
N PHE A 43 0.78 -0.16 1.02
CA PHE A 43 2.23 -0.09 1.00
C PHE A 43 2.75 1.18 1.68
N ILE A 44 2.26 2.33 1.27
CA ILE A 44 2.76 3.64 1.72
C ILE A 44 2.48 3.86 3.20
N THR A 45 1.29 3.47 3.70
CA THR A 45 1.00 3.55 5.14
C THR A 45 1.93 2.72 6.00
N SER A 46 2.45 1.61 5.49
CA SER A 46 3.39 0.76 6.23
C SER A 46 4.85 1.20 6.08
N VAL A 47 5.25 1.69 4.90
CA VAL A 47 6.67 1.95 4.56
C VAL A 47 7.09 3.40 4.80
N TYR A 48 6.24 4.36 4.41
CA TYR A 48 6.57 5.78 4.53
C TYR A 48 7.04 6.20 5.95
N PRO A 49 6.34 5.82 7.03
CA PRO A 49 6.78 6.19 8.37
C PRO A 49 8.17 5.67 8.73
N LEU A 50 8.49 4.46 8.29
CA LEU A 50 9.77 3.81 8.60
C LEU A 50 10.92 4.40 7.78
N VAL A 51 10.67 4.79 6.53
CA VAL A 51 11.65 5.52 5.71
C VAL A 51 11.85 6.94 6.26
N ALA A 52 10.78 7.65 6.60
CA ALA A 52 10.85 9.01 7.15
C ALA A 52 11.59 9.08 8.50
N GLN A 53 11.54 8.00 9.28
CA GLN A 53 12.29 7.86 10.54
C GLN A 53 13.71 7.30 10.33
N GLY A 54 14.13 7.05 9.10
CA GLY A 54 15.45 6.53 8.77
C GLY A 54 15.69 5.07 9.14
N ILE A 55 14.65 4.30 9.44
CA ILE A 55 14.72 2.87 9.78
C ILE A 55 14.93 2.03 8.52
N ILE A 56 14.10 2.26 7.49
CA ILE A 56 14.27 1.63 6.18
C ILE A 56 15.19 2.52 5.35
N PRO A 57 16.36 2.03 4.90
CA PRO A 57 17.21 2.76 3.97
C PRO A 57 16.51 2.88 2.61
N LYS A 58 16.81 3.97 1.86
CA LYS A 58 16.12 4.27 0.60
C LYS A 58 16.38 3.25 -0.50
N ASP A 59 17.51 2.57 -0.43
CA ASP A 59 17.96 1.52 -1.36
C ASP A 59 17.54 0.10 -0.91
N TYR A 60 16.73 -0.01 0.15
CA TYR A 60 16.25 -1.31 0.65
C TYR A 60 15.55 -2.11 -0.45
N PRO A 61 15.88 -3.41 -0.64
CA PRO A 61 15.26 -4.27 -1.64
C PRO A 61 13.85 -4.68 -1.23
N MET A 62 12.90 -3.75 -1.39
CA MET A 62 11.52 -3.95 -0.97
C MET A 62 10.80 -5.02 -1.77
N THR A 63 10.12 -5.91 -1.07
CA THR A 63 9.17 -6.87 -1.64
C THR A 63 7.80 -6.68 -1.02
N VAL A 64 6.75 -6.86 -1.81
CA VAL A 64 5.37 -6.70 -1.34
C VAL A 64 4.41 -7.65 -2.03
N PHE A 65 3.61 -8.37 -1.24
CA PHE A 65 2.43 -9.09 -1.68
C PHE A 65 1.19 -8.28 -1.38
N SER A 66 0.23 -8.30 -2.28
CA SER A 66 -1.04 -7.62 -2.05
C SER A 66 -2.20 -8.43 -2.58
N LEU A 67 -2.95 -9.05 -1.67
CA LEU A 67 -4.19 -9.74 -1.97
C LEU A 67 -5.33 -8.71 -2.02
N THR A 68 -6.18 -8.78 -3.04
CA THR A 68 -7.30 -7.83 -3.22
C THR A 68 -8.55 -8.50 -3.74
N GLY A 69 -9.71 -7.98 -3.32
CA GLY A 69 -10.98 -8.33 -3.94
C GLY A 69 -11.12 -7.78 -5.37
N TYR A 70 -12.02 -8.39 -6.14
CA TYR A 70 -12.15 -8.11 -7.56
C TYR A 70 -12.73 -6.72 -7.90
N SER A 71 -13.41 -6.05 -6.97
CA SER A 71 -13.96 -4.71 -7.23
C SER A 71 -12.89 -3.67 -7.56
N GLY A 72 -11.65 -3.88 -7.10
CA GLY A 72 -10.50 -3.03 -7.42
C GLY A 72 -10.14 -2.99 -8.91
N GLY A 73 -10.54 -3.98 -9.70
CA GLY A 73 -10.37 -4.03 -11.15
C GLY A 73 -11.41 -3.24 -11.93
N GLY A 74 -12.38 -2.61 -11.26
CA GLY A 74 -13.42 -1.80 -11.85
C GLY A 74 -14.54 -2.61 -12.52
N LYS A 75 -15.44 -1.92 -13.22
CA LYS A 75 -16.68 -2.49 -13.77
C LYS A 75 -16.48 -3.77 -14.60
N LYS A 76 -15.41 -3.84 -15.39
CA LYS A 76 -15.11 -5.01 -16.23
C LYS A 76 -14.84 -6.25 -15.38
N MET A 77 -13.93 -6.13 -14.42
CA MET A 77 -13.57 -7.24 -13.55
C MET A 77 -14.74 -7.67 -12.64
N ILE A 78 -15.53 -6.72 -12.15
CA ILE A 78 -16.75 -7.00 -11.40
C ILE A 78 -17.69 -7.87 -12.25
N ALA A 79 -17.99 -7.47 -13.48
CA ALA A 79 -18.86 -8.23 -14.38
C ALA A 79 -18.31 -9.63 -14.70
N GLU A 80 -16.99 -9.78 -14.84
CA GLU A 80 -16.34 -11.07 -15.06
C GLU A 80 -16.48 -12.01 -13.84
N TYR A 81 -16.29 -11.49 -12.62
CA TYR A 81 -16.40 -12.29 -11.39
C TYR A 81 -17.84 -12.62 -10.99
N GLU A 82 -18.77 -11.75 -11.29
CA GLU A 82 -20.21 -11.93 -10.97
C GLU A 82 -20.99 -12.67 -12.09
N SER A 83 -20.32 -12.99 -13.20
CA SER A 83 -20.94 -13.77 -14.28
C SER A 83 -21.28 -15.19 -13.81
N PRO A 84 -22.48 -15.71 -14.12
CA PRO A 84 -22.82 -17.10 -13.88
C PRO A 84 -21.93 -18.07 -14.69
N GLU A 85 -21.30 -17.59 -15.76
CA GLU A 85 -20.41 -18.36 -16.64
C GLU A 85 -18.92 -18.11 -16.33
N LYS A 86 -18.60 -17.57 -15.13
CA LYS A 86 -17.20 -17.28 -14.79
C LYS A 86 -16.35 -18.54 -14.84
N PRO A 87 -15.12 -18.46 -15.41
CA PRO A 87 -14.23 -19.61 -15.51
C PRO A 87 -13.88 -20.20 -14.13
N GLN A 88 -13.66 -21.52 -14.06
CA GLN A 88 -13.26 -22.21 -12.83
C GLN A 88 -12.02 -21.59 -12.17
N SER A 89 -11.09 -21.05 -12.96
CA SER A 89 -9.90 -20.37 -12.45
C SER A 89 -10.18 -19.08 -11.64
N TYR A 90 -11.40 -18.54 -11.72
CA TYR A 90 -11.77 -17.32 -10.97
C TYR A 90 -12.18 -17.62 -9.52
N PHE A 91 -12.39 -18.88 -9.17
CA PHE A 91 -12.63 -19.32 -7.79
C PHE A 91 -11.34 -19.50 -6.97
N ALA A 92 -10.19 -19.20 -7.55
CA ALA A 92 -8.90 -19.29 -6.90
C ALA A 92 -8.15 -17.94 -6.97
N PRO A 93 -7.26 -17.64 -6.02
CA PRO A 93 -6.40 -16.46 -6.08
C PRO A 93 -5.56 -16.46 -7.36
N ARG A 94 -5.52 -15.30 -8.05
CA ARG A 94 -4.80 -15.15 -9.32
C ARG A 94 -3.79 -14.04 -9.23
N ILE A 95 -2.51 -14.36 -9.45
CA ILE A 95 -1.43 -13.37 -9.56
C ILE A 95 -1.58 -12.65 -10.90
N TYR A 96 -1.48 -11.34 -10.90
CA TYR A 96 -1.50 -10.51 -12.12
C TYR A 96 -0.34 -9.51 -12.12
N GLY A 97 -0.27 -8.63 -13.13
CA GLY A 97 0.84 -7.68 -13.23
C GLY A 97 2.20 -8.33 -13.50
N LEU A 98 2.22 -9.50 -14.14
CA LEU A 98 3.43 -10.32 -14.39
C LEU A 98 4.49 -9.62 -15.24
N THR A 99 4.15 -8.51 -15.89
CA THR A 99 5.10 -7.66 -16.63
C THR A 99 5.97 -6.79 -15.71
N LEU A 100 5.71 -6.80 -14.39
CA LEU A 100 6.38 -5.97 -13.38
C LEU A 100 6.28 -4.46 -13.64
N LYS A 101 5.24 -4.03 -14.37
CA LYS A 101 4.99 -2.62 -14.74
C LYS A 101 3.65 -2.12 -14.19
N HIS A 102 3.35 -2.47 -12.95
CA HIS A 102 2.10 -2.03 -12.34
C HIS A 102 2.06 -0.50 -12.15
N LYS A 103 0.91 0.11 -12.44
CA LYS A 103 0.70 1.57 -12.38
C LYS A 103 0.92 2.20 -11.00
N HIS A 104 0.92 1.43 -9.92
CA HIS A 104 1.18 1.92 -8.55
C HIS A 104 2.67 1.94 -8.17
N LEU A 105 3.57 1.33 -8.94
CA LEU A 105 5.00 1.31 -8.62
C LEU A 105 5.64 2.69 -8.53
N PRO A 106 5.41 3.63 -9.50
CA PRO A 106 5.94 4.98 -9.38
C PRO A 106 5.43 5.74 -8.16
N GLU A 107 4.17 5.50 -7.77
CA GLU A 107 3.54 6.08 -6.59
C GLU A 107 4.19 5.57 -5.30
N MET A 108 4.32 4.25 -5.15
CA MET A 108 4.98 3.60 -4.02
C MET A 108 6.41 4.11 -3.84
N GLN A 109 7.18 4.15 -4.93
CA GLN A 109 8.57 4.59 -4.93
C GLN A 109 8.70 6.07 -4.53
N LYS A 110 8.01 6.96 -5.24
CA LYS A 110 8.20 8.41 -5.07
C LYS A 110 7.66 8.92 -3.75
N VAL A 111 6.48 8.46 -3.32
CA VAL A 111 5.87 8.93 -2.07
C VAL A 111 6.68 8.46 -0.87
N CYS A 112 7.19 7.23 -0.88
CA CYS A 112 8.06 6.74 0.19
C CYS A 112 9.52 7.23 0.08
N GLY A 113 9.91 7.86 -1.02
CA GLY A 113 11.29 8.34 -1.23
C GLY A 113 12.31 7.22 -1.41
N LEU A 114 11.88 6.08 -2.00
CA LEU A 114 12.75 4.94 -2.29
C LEU A 114 13.55 5.17 -3.58
N ASP A 115 14.79 4.69 -3.61
CA ASP A 115 15.66 4.78 -4.79
C ASP A 115 15.20 3.84 -5.91
N TYR A 116 14.57 2.71 -5.55
CA TYR A 116 14.07 1.69 -6.47
C TYR A 116 12.60 1.36 -6.22
N PRO A 117 11.82 1.02 -7.26
CA PRO A 117 10.47 0.53 -7.06
C PRO A 117 10.48 -0.85 -6.36
N PRO A 118 9.48 -1.15 -5.53
CA PRO A 118 9.39 -2.47 -4.89
C PRO A 118 9.11 -3.58 -5.91
N VAL A 119 9.58 -4.79 -5.61
CA VAL A 119 9.11 -6.02 -6.28
C VAL A 119 7.70 -6.30 -5.80
N PHE A 120 6.73 -6.15 -6.69
CA PHE A 120 5.31 -6.15 -6.36
C PHE A 120 4.57 -7.33 -6.97
N SER A 121 3.91 -8.12 -6.13
CA SER A 121 3.11 -9.28 -6.51
C SER A 121 1.64 -9.07 -6.12
N PRO A 122 0.83 -8.44 -6.99
CA PRO A 122 -0.61 -8.30 -6.76
C PRO A 122 -1.35 -9.60 -7.06
N ILE A 123 -2.32 -9.93 -6.19
CA ILE A 123 -3.14 -11.13 -6.27
C ILE A 123 -4.60 -10.71 -6.14
N VAL A 124 -5.44 -11.08 -7.10
CA VAL A 124 -6.89 -10.90 -7.01
C VAL A 124 -7.55 -12.21 -6.63
N ASP A 125 -8.58 -12.14 -5.79
CA ASP A 125 -9.30 -13.33 -5.33
C ASP A 125 -10.83 -13.11 -5.38
N ASP A 126 -11.57 -14.21 -5.21
CA ASP A 126 -13.02 -14.27 -5.36
C ASP A 126 -13.78 -13.74 -4.16
N TYR A 127 -13.53 -12.48 -3.82
CA TYR A 127 -14.34 -11.70 -2.89
C TYR A 127 -14.47 -10.25 -3.41
N TYR A 128 -15.56 -9.56 -3.03
CA TYR A 128 -15.91 -8.29 -3.64
C TYR A 128 -14.90 -7.17 -3.34
N LYS A 129 -14.61 -6.89 -2.07
CA LYS A 129 -13.80 -5.73 -1.66
C LYS A 129 -12.90 -6.05 -0.47
N GLY A 130 -11.87 -5.24 -0.30
CA GLY A 130 -10.89 -5.36 0.76
C GLY A 130 -9.53 -5.76 0.21
N MET A 131 -8.50 -5.66 1.02
CA MET A 131 -7.16 -6.09 0.64
C MET A 131 -6.26 -6.32 1.86
N ALA A 132 -5.32 -7.24 1.69
CA ALA A 132 -4.23 -7.46 2.63
C ALA A 132 -2.90 -7.19 1.91
N VAL A 133 -2.17 -6.17 2.37
CA VAL A 133 -0.86 -5.81 1.83
C VAL A 133 0.20 -6.27 2.82
N THR A 134 1.05 -7.19 2.38
CA THR A 134 2.10 -7.77 3.22
C THR A 134 3.47 -7.29 2.75
N ILE A 135 4.24 -6.71 3.64
CA ILE A 135 5.59 -6.20 3.38
C ILE A 135 6.56 -7.00 4.24
N GLN A 136 7.50 -7.69 3.58
CA GLN A 136 8.52 -8.48 4.26
C GLN A 136 9.76 -7.63 4.52
N LEU A 137 10.17 -7.54 5.78
CA LEU A 137 11.38 -6.82 6.18
C LEU A 137 12.42 -7.78 6.73
N GLN A 138 13.66 -7.62 6.25
CA GLN A 138 14.86 -8.30 6.78
C GLN A 138 15.53 -7.37 7.78
N ASN A 139 15.35 -7.58 9.07
CA ASN A 139 15.84 -6.68 10.12
C ASN A 139 17.33 -6.34 10.00
N ARG A 140 18.15 -7.31 9.55
CA ARG A 140 19.59 -7.12 9.32
C ARG A 140 19.94 -6.06 8.26
N LEU A 141 18.98 -5.70 7.41
CA LEU A 141 19.14 -4.70 6.35
C LEU A 141 18.53 -3.34 6.73
N LEU A 142 17.97 -3.24 7.93
CA LEU A 142 17.41 -2.00 8.47
C LEU A 142 18.49 -1.24 9.24
N ASN A 143 18.43 0.09 9.20
CA ASN A 143 19.34 0.92 9.94
C ASN A 143 19.15 0.72 11.45
N GLY A 144 20.25 0.50 12.16
CA GLY A 144 20.24 0.28 13.60
C GLY A 144 19.82 -1.13 14.04
N GLY A 145 19.49 -2.05 13.10
CA GLY A 145 19.12 -3.42 13.44
C GLY A 145 17.92 -3.55 14.38
N PRO A 146 16.80 -2.85 14.14
CA PRO A 146 15.66 -2.82 15.06
C PRO A 146 15.03 -4.20 15.22
N THR A 147 14.47 -4.47 16.39
CA THR A 147 13.60 -5.63 16.62
C THR A 147 12.22 -5.40 15.99
N ALA A 148 11.41 -6.44 15.93
CA ALA A 148 10.02 -6.30 15.47
C ALA A 148 9.18 -5.41 16.41
N GLU A 149 9.49 -5.44 17.71
CA GLU A 149 8.86 -4.59 18.72
C GLU A 149 9.22 -3.11 18.52
N ASP A 150 10.48 -2.80 18.23
CA ASP A 150 10.92 -1.43 17.91
C ASP A 150 10.16 -0.89 16.68
N ILE A 151 9.99 -1.73 15.64
CA ILE A 151 9.24 -1.35 14.44
C ILE A 151 7.76 -1.08 14.77
N TYR A 152 7.16 -1.94 15.59
CA TYR A 152 5.80 -1.74 16.09
C TYR A 152 5.66 -0.40 16.82
N GLU A 153 6.54 -0.12 17.79
CA GLU A 153 6.50 1.13 18.55
C GLU A 153 6.63 2.37 17.67
N LYS A 154 7.49 2.31 16.64
CA LYS A 154 7.64 3.41 15.67
C LYS A 154 6.38 3.64 14.85
N LEU A 155 5.72 2.57 14.41
CA LEU A 155 4.46 2.69 13.67
C LEU A 155 3.31 3.14 14.57
N ALA A 156 3.21 2.58 15.78
CA ALA A 156 2.18 2.96 16.76
C ALA A 156 2.30 4.44 17.14
N GLY A 157 3.51 4.91 17.45
CA GLY A 157 3.74 6.31 17.75
C GLY A 157 3.52 7.25 16.57
N TRP A 158 3.84 6.81 15.33
CA TRP A 158 3.60 7.62 14.14
C TRP A 158 2.11 7.87 13.88
N TYR A 159 1.28 6.84 14.08
CA TYR A 159 -0.15 6.88 13.81
C TYR A 159 -1.01 7.16 15.04
N ASP A 160 -0.40 7.51 16.17
CA ASP A 160 -1.17 7.87 17.36
C ASP A 160 -2.16 9.02 17.07
N GLY A 161 -3.39 8.86 17.55
CA GLY A 161 -4.48 9.81 17.31
C GLY A 161 -5.09 9.81 15.90
N GLN A 162 -4.62 8.98 14.95
CA GLN A 162 -5.26 8.85 13.63
C GLN A 162 -6.53 8.02 13.72
N LYS A 163 -7.64 8.56 13.19
CA LYS A 163 -8.96 7.92 13.27
C LYS A 163 -9.14 6.75 12.29
N LEU A 164 -8.45 6.80 11.15
CA LEU A 164 -8.62 5.85 10.04
C LEU A 164 -7.51 4.79 9.97
N ILE A 165 -6.49 4.90 10.83
CA ILE A 165 -5.41 3.92 10.92
C ILE A 165 -5.38 3.35 12.33
N LYS A 166 -5.41 2.02 12.42
CA LYS A 166 -5.27 1.29 13.67
C LYS A 166 -4.03 0.40 13.59
N VAL A 167 -3.11 0.61 14.51
CA VAL A 167 -1.97 -0.27 14.72
C VAL A 167 -2.36 -1.29 15.79
N HIS A 168 -2.33 -2.59 15.45
CA HIS A 168 -2.62 -3.64 16.43
C HIS A 168 -1.47 -3.77 17.44
N PRO A 169 -1.75 -4.21 18.68
CA PRO A 169 -0.70 -4.44 19.67
C PRO A 169 0.37 -5.40 19.17
N PHE A 170 1.62 -5.20 19.62
CA PHE A 170 2.70 -6.16 19.37
C PHE A 170 2.32 -7.54 19.95
N GLY A 171 2.66 -8.60 19.24
CA GLY A 171 2.28 -9.97 19.64
C GLY A 171 0.84 -10.35 19.34
N TYR A 172 0.09 -9.55 18.57
CA TYR A 172 -1.24 -9.95 18.08
C TYR A 172 -1.11 -11.21 17.23
N ASP A 173 -1.79 -12.27 17.64
CA ASP A 173 -1.76 -13.60 17.00
C ASP A 173 -3.05 -13.97 16.26
N GLY A 174 -3.96 -13.00 16.12
CA GLY A 174 -5.20 -13.19 15.39
C GLY A 174 -5.03 -13.22 13.87
N MET A 175 -6.00 -13.80 13.18
CA MET A 175 -6.08 -13.73 11.72
C MET A 175 -6.66 -12.38 11.29
N ILE A 176 -6.06 -11.78 10.25
CA ILE A 176 -6.55 -10.55 9.62
C ILE A 176 -7.14 -10.94 8.27
N ALA A 177 -8.44 -10.74 8.11
CA ALA A 177 -9.12 -10.98 6.85
C ALA A 177 -8.86 -9.82 5.86
N ALA A 178 -8.77 -10.15 4.57
CA ALA A 178 -8.65 -9.15 3.51
C ALA A 178 -10.00 -8.50 3.11
N ALA A 179 -11.11 -9.06 3.58
CA ALA A 179 -12.47 -8.63 3.29
C ALA A 179 -13.21 -8.17 4.54
#